data_c3f53d9c6d89a2454a98ac153e7c7516
#
_entry.id   c3f53d9c6d89a2454a98ac153e7c7516
#
_cell.length_a   1.000
_cell.length_b   1.000
_cell.length_c   1.000
_cell.angle_alpha   90.00
_cell.angle_beta   90.00
_cell.angle_gamma   90.00
#
_symmetry.space_group_name_H-M   'P 1'
#
loop_
_entity.id
_entity.type
_entity.pdbx_description
1 polymer ?
#
loop_
_entity_poly.entity_id
_entity_poly.type
_entity_poly.pdbx_seq_one_letter_code
_entity_poly.pdbx_strand_id
1 'polypeptide(L)'
;MANAIDLPLTDISVQDNAVRFAIADFPGKPAFEGKLSADRNELAGNATNPNGVVPFKLLRKGEANVKLPTPSTAMSVDFEGTWNGTIDAGQAILRVVVKLSRAADGSAAGSMISVDQGGQEIPMSTVTIQGKQLQFEMRAVGGMFRGVLGANGEIAGTFAQGPASLPMALKRTSAGAK
;
A
#
# COMPACT_ATOMS: atom_id res chain seq x y z
N MET A 1 -5.61 -15.47 -1.29
CA MET A 1 -6.03 -14.24 -0.61
C MET A 1 -4.79 -13.57 -0.06
N ALA A 2 -4.56 -12.31 -0.37
CA ALA A 2 -3.45 -11.56 0.20
C ALA A 2 -3.69 -11.38 1.70
N ASN A 3 -2.72 -11.72 2.54
CA ASN A 3 -2.77 -11.46 3.97
C ASN A 3 -2.44 -9.99 4.23
N ALA A 4 -3.43 -9.12 4.04
CA ALA A 4 -3.30 -7.72 4.44
C ALA A 4 -3.36 -7.63 5.97
N ILE A 5 -2.35 -7.05 6.58
CA ILE A 5 -2.25 -6.86 8.02
C ILE A 5 -1.88 -5.41 8.34
N ASP A 6 -2.29 -4.92 9.50
CA ASP A 6 -1.95 -3.58 10.01
C ASP A 6 -2.29 -2.46 9.01
N LEU A 7 -3.43 -2.58 8.30
CA LEU A 7 -3.89 -1.53 7.39
C LEU A 7 -4.34 -0.30 8.20
N PRO A 8 -3.88 0.90 7.84
CA PRO A 8 -4.27 2.11 8.53
C PRO A 8 -5.75 2.42 8.25
N LEU A 9 -6.48 2.78 9.30
CA LEU A 9 -7.84 3.28 9.21
C LEU A 9 -7.82 4.80 9.05
N THR A 10 -8.73 5.32 8.24
CA THR A 10 -8.96 6.75 8.02
C THR A 10 -10.44 7.07 8.13
N ASP A 11 -10.78 8.36 8.17
CA ASP A 11 -12.16 8.85 8.23
C ASP A 11 -12.96 8.25 9.39
N ILE A 12 -12.27 8.05 10.54
CA ILE A 12 -12.88 7.43 11.71
C ILE A 12 -13.83 8.44 12.36
N SER A 13 -15.08 8.03 12.51
CA SER A 13 -16.06 8.77 13.31
C SER A 13 -16.85 7.84 14.20
N VAL A 14 -17.15 8.30 15.41
CA VAL A 14 -17.97 7.58 16.38
C VAL A 14 -19.03 8.53 16.89
N GLN A 15 -20.30 8.20 16.69
CA GLN A 15 -21.45 8.96 17.20
C GLN A 15 -22.38 7.97 17.91
N ASP A 16 -22.50 8.11 19.21
CA ASP A 16 -23.21 7.16 20.08
C ASP A 16 -22.69 5.72 19.91
N ASN A 17 -23.46 4.87 19.23
CA ASN A 17 -23.06 3.51 18.89
C ASN A 17 -22.74 3.33 17.39
N ALA A 18 -22.91 4.35 16.57
CA ALA A 18 -22.58 4.31 15.15
C ALA A 18 -21.08 4.56 14.96
N VAL A 19 -20.43 3.68 14.22
CA VAL A 19 -19.00 3.76 13.90
C VAL A 19 -18.83 3.74 12.39
N ARG A 20 -18.04 4.68 11.88
CA ARG A 20 -17.62 4.75 10.48
C ARG A 20 -16.10 4.77 10.41
N PHE A 21 -15.55 4.11 9.42
CA PHE A 21 -14.14 4.21 9.07
C PHE A 21 -13.92 3.75 7.64
N ALA A 22 -12.79 4.14 7.05
CA ALA A 22 -12.32 3.62 5.79
C ALA A 22 -10.94 2.97 5.98
N ILE A 23 -10.54 2.09 5.07
CA ILE A 23 -9.18 1.57 5.01
C ILE A 23 -8.40 2.43 4.02
N ALA A 24 -7.38 3.13 4.51
CA ALA A 24 -6.39 3.78 3.66
C ALA A 24 -5.60 2.71 2.88
N ASP A 25 -4.76 3.06 1.95
CA ASP A 25 -3.78 2.19 1.29
C ASP A 25 -4.34 0.82 0.81
N PHE A 26 -5.65 0.71 0.61
CA PHE A 26 -6.29 -0.47 0.06
C PHE A 26 -7.01 -0.12 -1.25
N PRO A 27 -6.88 -0.96 -2.29
CA PRO A 27 -7.56 -0.74 -3.56
C PRO A 27 -9.07 -0.54 -3.40
N GLY A 28 -9.60 0.52 -4.00
CA GLY A 28 -11.02 0.86 -3.90
C GLY A 28 -11.44 1.52 -2.59
N LYS A 29 -10.51 1.79 -1.66
CA LYS A 29 -10.75 2.47 -0.38
C LYS A 29 -12.07 2.06 0.28
N PRO A 30 -12.23 0.81 0.71
CA PRO A 30 -13.49 0.33 1.27
C PRO A 30 -13.85 1.14 2.52
N ALA A 31 -15.12 1.59 2.57
CA ALA A 31 -15.68 2.31 3.70
C ALA A 31 -16.60 1.37 4.49
N PHE A 32 -16.54 1.47 5.80
CA PHE A 32 -17.27 0.64 6.75
C PHE A 32 -18.21 1.52 7.57
N GLU A 33 -19.47 1.12 7.66
CA GLU A 33 -20.47 1.75 8.52
C GLU A 33 -21.17 0.67 9.33
N GLY A 34 -21.14 0.79 10.65
CA GLY A 34 -21.73 -0.21 11.53
C GLY A 34 -22.20 0.35 12.86
N LYS A 35 -22.80 -0.52 13.65
CA LYS A 35 -23.23 -0.19 15.01
C LYS A 35 -22.57 -1.13 16.01
N LEU A 36 -22.13 -0.56 17.12
CA LEU A 36 -21.67 -1.31 18.27
C LEU A 36 -22.87 -1.92 19.00
N SER A 37 -22.70 -3.17 19.44
CA SER A 37 -23.62 -3.82 20.37
C SER A 37 -23.67 -3.07 21.72
N ALA A 38 -24.70 -3.33 22.52
CA ALA A 38 -24.88 -2.69 23.82
C ALA A 38 -23.69 -2.97 24.78
N ASP A 39 -23.12 -4.15 24.72
CA ASP A 39 -21.92 -4.57 25.48
C ASP A 39 -20.59 -4.12 24.85
N ARG A 40 -20.62 -3.44 23.68
CA ARG A 40 -19.46 -2.95 22.92
C ARG A 40 -18.46 -4.04 22.50
N ASN A 41 -18.91 -5.29 22.43
CA ASN A 41 -18.05 -6.41 22.02
C ASN A 41 -18.21 -6.81 20.55
N GLU A 42 -19.22 -6.26 19.87
CA GLU A 42 -19.48 -6.50 18.46
C GLU A 42 -19.71 -5.20 17.71
N LEU A 43 -19.12 -5.07 16.51
CA LEU A 43 -19.43 -4.05 15.52
C LEU A 43 -19.93 -4.74 14.26
N ALA A 44 -21.19 -4.50 13.90
CA ALA A 44 -21.80 -5.07 12.71
C ALA A 44 -22.41 -4.01 11.81
N GLY A 45 -22.32 -4.22 10.49
CA GLY A 45 -22.79 -3.26 9.50
C GLY A 45 -22.43 -3.65 8.08
N ASN A 46 -22.19 -2.64 7.23
CA ASN A 46 -21.90 -2.82 5.82
C ASN A 46 -20.55 -2.21 5.44
N ALA A 47 -19.80 -2.93 4.62
CA ALA A 47 -18.62 -2.45 3.93
C ALA A 47 -18.99 -2.12 2.47
N THR A 48 -18.69 -0.93 2.02
CA THR A 48 -18.95 -0.45 0.65
C THR A 48 -17.63 -0.32 -0.10
N ASN A 49 -17.56 -0.86 -1.30
CA ASN A 49 -16.43 -0.72 -2.21
C ASN A 49 -16.95 -0.58 -3.66
N PRO A 50 -16.10 -0.33 -4.67
CA PRO A 50 -16.54 -0.20 -6.06
C PRO A 50 -17.31 -1.40 -6.63
N ASN A 51 -17.19 -2.58 -6.03
CA ASN A 51 -17.85 -3.81 -6.44
C ASN A 51 -19.21 -4.04 -5.75
N GLY A 52 -19.58 -3.17 -4.81
CA GLY A 52 -20.87 -3.25 -4.11
C GLY A 52 -20.78 -3.13 -2.60
N VAL A 53 -21.84 -3.58 -1.94
CA VAL A 53 -22.02 -3.53 -0.48
C VAL A 53 -22.02 -4.95 0.07
N VAL A 54 -21.20 -5.19 1.10
CA VAL A 54 -21.06 -6.50 1.76
C VAL A 54 -21.26 -6.33 3.25
N PRO A 55 -22.11 -7.16 3.92
CA PRO A 55 -22.25 -7.12 5.37
C PRO A 55 -20.94 -7.56 6.05
N PHE A 56 -20.63 -6.95 7.18
CA PHE A 56 -19.51 -7.35 8.02
C PHE A 56 -19.90 -7.46 9.50
N LYS A 57 -19.09 -8.24 10.22
CA LYS A 57 -19.17 -8.39 11.66
C LYS A 57 -17.78 -8.53 12.24
N LEU A 58 -17.43 -7.64 13.18
CA LEU A 58 -16.17 -7.66 13.91
C LEU A 58 -16.46 -7.94 15.39
N LEU A 59 -15.68 -8.84 15.97
CA LEU A 59 -15.73 -9.15 17.39
C LEU A 59 -14.50 -8.58 18.09
N ARG A 60 -14.70 -7.95 19.25
CA ARG A 60 -13.60 -7.46 20.09
C ARG A 60 -12.77 -8.65 20.58
N LYS A 61 -11.46 -8.60 20.38
CA LYS A 61 -10.52 -9.65 20.78
C LYS A 61 -9.61 -9.26 21.93
N GLY A 62 -9.67 -8.02 22.38
CA GLY A 62 -8.82 -7.51 23.47
C GLY A 62 -8.62 -6.00 23.36
N GLU A 63 -7.62 -5.52 24.06
CA GLU A 63 -7.23 -4.12 24.02
C GLU A 63 -6.58 -3.74 22.68
N ALA A 64 -6.72 -2.46 22.30
CA ALA A 64 -6.15 -1.96 21.07
C ALA A 64 -4.60 -2.01 21.13
N ASN A 65 -4.00 -2.65 20.12
CA ASN A 65 -2.56 -2.63 19.90
C ASN A 65 -2.29 -2.08 18.50
N VAL A 66 -2.19 -0.77 18.40
CA VAL A 66 -2.03 -0.08 17.11
C VAL A 66 -0.55 0.21 16.87
N LYS A 67 0.00 -0.35 15.79
CA LYS A 67 1.32 0.01 15.26
C LYS A 67 1.12 0.96 14.09
N LEU A 68 1.48 2.22 14.28
CA LEU A 68 1.46 3.19 13.19
C LEU A 68 2.53 2.84 12.15
N PRO A 69 2.26 3.04 10.84
CA PRO A 69 3.27 2.90 9.81
C PRO A 69 4.41 3.90 10.05
N THR A 70 5.63 3.49 9.67
CA THR A 70 6.73 4.44 9.59
C THR A 70 6.39 5.54 8.58
N PRO A 71 6.52 6.82 8.92
CA PRO A 71 6.26 7.89 7.96
C PRO A 71 7.16 7.77 6.73
N SER A 72 6.63 8.13 5.56
CA SER A 72 7.44 8.29 4.35
C SER A 72 8.45 9.42 4.52
N THR A 73 9.63 9.28 3.91
CA THR A 73 10.63 10.35 3.88
C THR A 73 10.28 11.41 2.82
N ALA A 74 11.01 12.52 2.80
CA ALA A 74 10.87 13.50 1.72
C ALA A 74 11.16 12.86 0.35
N MET A 75 10.40 13.28 -0.68
CA MET A 75 10.62 12.83 -2.05
C MET A 75 11.91 13.44 -2.63
N SER A 76 12.75 12.60 -3.21
CA SER A 76 13.91 13.01 -3.99
C SER A 76 13.58 13.01 -5.48
N VAL A 77 14.00 14.04 -6.18
CA VAL A 77 13.84 14.21 -7.65
C VAL A 77 14.44 13.03 -8.43
N ASP A 78 15.44 12.36 -7.89
CA ASP A 78 16.08 11.21 -8.53
C ASP A 78 15.16 10.00 -8.63
N PHE A 79 14.12 9.92 -7.79
CA PHE A 79 13.18 8.82 -7.77
C PHE A 79 11.80 9.20 -8.31
N GLU A 80 11.45 10.47 -8.34
CA GLU A 80 10.16 10.95 -8.80
C GLU A 80 9.90 10.62 -10.26
N GLY A 81 8.73 10.02 -10.57
CA GLY A 81 8.31 9.66 -11.92
C GLY A 81 7.73 8.26 -12.05
N THR A 82 7.62 7.80 -13.29
CA THR A 82 7.11 6.47 -13.64
C THR A 82 8.27 5.54 -14.00
N TRP A 83 8.22 4.34 -13.45
CA TRP A 83 9.23 3.31 -13.60
C TRP A 83 8.58 2.03 -14.10
N ASN A 84 9.04 1.52 -15.24
CA ASN A 84 8.66 0.19 -15.71
C ASN A 84 9.68 -0.83 -15.21
N GLY A 85 9.21 -2.01 -14.85
CA GLY A 85 10.11 -3.04 -14.35
C GLY A 85 9.55 -4.44 -14.44
N THR A 86 10.33 -5.35 -13.91
CA THR A 86 10.01 -6.77 -13.87
C THR A 86 10.36 -7.36 -12.51
N ILE A 87 9.53 -8.27 -12.05
CA ILE A 87 9.81 -9.17 -10.92
C ILE A 87 10.08 -10.54 -11.50
N ASP A 88 11.24 -11.10 -11.19
CA ASP A 88 11.61 -12.46 -11.61
C ASP A 88 11.12 -13.46 -10.57
N ALA A 89 10.05 -14.18 -10.92
CA ALA A 89 9.47 -15.24 -10.09
C ALA A 89 10.02 -16.64 -10.48
N GLY A 90 11.15 -16.71 -11.16
CA GLY A 90 11.81 -17.94 -11.59
C GLY A 90 11.15 -18.60 -12.81
N GLN A 91 9.90 -19.00 -12.71
CA GLN A 91 9.14 -19.59 -13.83
C GLN A 91 8.34 -18.55 -14.64
N ALA A 92 8.21 -17.34 -14.14
CA ALA A 92 7.50 -16.25 -14.80
C ALA A 92 8.15 -14.90 -14.49
N ILE A 93 8.18 -14.04 -15.49
CA ILE A 93 8.60 -12.64 -15.33
C ILE A 93 7.32 -11.79 -15.28
N LEU A 94 7.08 -11.13 -14.15
CA LEU A 94 5.91 -10.27 -13.96
C LEU A 94 6.29 -8.82 -14.27
N ARG A 95 5.55 -8.21 -15.20
CA ARG A 95 5.73 -6.79 -15.52
C ARG A 95 5.04 -5.92 -14.48
N VAL A 96 5.74 -4.89 -14.04
CA VAL A 96 5.23 -3.92 -13.06
C VAL A 96 5.45 -2.49 -13.54
N VAL A 97 4.56 -1.61 -13.10
CA VAL A 97 4.71 -0.16 -13.22
C VAL A 97 4.71 0.41 -11.82
N VAL A 98 5.77 1.14 -11.46
CA VAL A 98 5.90 1.86 -10.20
C VAL A 98 5.79 3.35 -10.49
N LYS A 99 4.89 4.03 -9.81
CA LYS A 99 4.73 5.48 -9.86
C LYS A 99 5.18 6.05 -8.53
N LEU A 100 6.12 6.99 -8.56
CA LEU A 100 6.62 7.69 -7.38
C LEU A 100 6.38 9.19 -7.57
N SER A 101 5.77 9.82 -6.58
CA SER A 101 5.38 11.22 -6.62
C SER A 101 5.58 11.89 -5.26
N ARG A 102 5.59 13.22 -5.29
CA ARG A 102 5.62 14.05 -4.09
C ARG A 102 4.20 14.28 -3.60
N ALA A 103 3.93 13.96 -2.35
CA ALA A 103 2.67 14.30 -1.68
C ALA A 103 2.62 15.81 -1.34
N ALA A 104 1.45 16.31 -0.94
CA ALA A 104 1.22 17.72 -0.63
C ALA A 104 2.11 18.23 0.53
N ASP A 105 2.48 17.37 1.46
CA ASP A 105 3.39 17.66 2.58
C ASP A 105 4.88 17.51 2.23
N GLY A 106 5.20 17.21 0.95
CA GLY A 106 6.55 17.00 0.46
C GLY A 106 7.09 15.58 0.67
N SER A 107 6.36 14.72 1.34
CA SER A 107 6.76 13.32 1.54
C SER A 107 6.69 12.51 0.24
N ALA A 108 7.40 11.38 0.21
CA ALA A 108 7.33 10.44 -0.89
C ALA A 108 6.05 9.61 -0.82
N ALA A 109 5.34 9.53 -1.94
CA ALA A 109 4.17 8.70 -2.14
C ALA A 109 4.33 7.88 -3.41
N GLY A 110 3.55 6.81 -3.55
CA GLY A 110 3.59 6.02 -4.77
C GLY A 110 2.59 4.90 -4.82
N SER A 111 2.61 4.22 -5.96
CA SER A 111 1.78 3.04 -6.21
C SER A 111 2.53 2.05 -7.12
N MET A 112 2.09 0.81 -7.12
CA MET A 112 2.56 -0.22 -8.04
C MET A 112 1.38 -0.88 -8.73
N ILE A 113 1.55 -1.14 -10.03
CA ILE A 113 0.61 -1.88 -10.87
C ILE A 113 1.32 -3.16 -11.30
N SER A 114 0.75 -4.32 -11.01
CA SER A 114 1.18 -5.59 -11.61
C SER A 114 0.39 -5.82 -12.89
N VAL A 115 1.03 -5.57 -14.04
CA VAL A 115 0.38 -5.57 -15.36
C VAL A 115 -0.22 -6.95 -15.69
N ASP A 116 0.52 -8.00 -15.34
CA ASP A 116 0.15 -9.38 -15.67
C ASP A 116 -0.82 -10.00 -14.66
N GLN A 117 -1.11 -9.30 -13.55
CA GLN A 117 -1.99 -9.78 -12.48
C GLN A 117 -3.24 -8.90 -12.32
N GLY A 118 -3.87 -8.53 -13.44
CA GLY A 118 -5.13 -7.78 -13.45
C GLY A 118 -4.99 -6.25 -13.49
N GLY A 119 -3.77 -5.72 -13.50
CA GLY A 119 -3.52 -4.28 -13.71
C GLY A 119 -4.05 -3.34 -12.63
N GLN A 120 -4.41 -3.87 -11.45
CA GLN A 120 -4.89 -3.04 -10.35
C GLN A 120 -3.76 -2.21 -9.75
N GLU A 121 -4.02 -0.93 -9.54
CA GLU A 121 -3.10 -0.02 -8.87
C GLU A 121 -3.19 -0.17 -7.36
N ILE A 122 -2.06 -0.53 -6.73
CA ILE A 122 -1.93 -0.78 -5.30
C ILE A 122 -1.11 0.36 -4.70
N PRO A 123 -1.66 1.16 -3.80
CA PRO A 123 -0.92 2.25 -3.17
C PRO A 123 0.17 1.73 -2.23
N MET A 124 1.23 2.50 -2.11
CA MET A 124 2.31 2.27 -1.14
C MET A 124 1.93 2.86 0.20
N SER A 125 2.06 2.08 1.26
CA SER A 125 1.78 2.52 2.64
C SER A 125 2.92 3.36 3.20
N THR A 126 4.13 3.14 2.73
CA THR A 126 5.34 3.88 3.13
C THR A 126 6.35 3.88 2.00
N VAL A 127 7.02 5.00 1.79
CA VAL A 127 8.15 5.14 0.86
C VAL A 127 9.31 5.79 1.61
N THR A 128 10.44 5.11 1.68
CA THR A 128 11.65 5.59 2.34
C THR A 128 12.78 5.74 1.31
N ILE A 129 13.39 6.93 1.28
CA ILE A 129 14.51 7.26 0.42
C ILE A 129 15.68 7.70 1.29
N GLN A 130 16.84 7.04 1.13
CA GLN A 130 18.08 7.38 1.83
C GLN A 130 19.24 7.37 0.82
N GLY A 131 19.67 8.56 0.38
CA GLY A 131 20.63 8.69 -0.69
C GLY A 131 20.16 8.00 -1.97
N LYS A 132 20.82 6.94 -2.40
CA LYS A 132 20.45 6.14 -3.57
C LYS A 132 19.57 4.91 -3.24
N GLN A 133 19.23 4.70 -1.98
CA GLN A 133 18.40 3.59 -1.56
C GLN A 133 16.92 3.97 -1.61
N LEU A 134 16.10 3.10 -2.18
CA LEU A 134 14.65 3.18 -2.20
C LEU A 134 14.08 1.96 -1.48
N GLN A 135 13.19 2.19 -0.55
CA GLN A 135 12.35 1.15 0.04
C GLN A 135 10.90 1.60 -0.03
N PHE A 136 10.00 0.69 -0.35
CA PHE A 136 8.57 0.93 -0.19
C PHE A 136 7.84 -0.31 0.34
N GLU A 137 6.74 -0.06 1.03
CA GLU A 137 5.87 -1.09 1.60
C GLU A 137 4.47 -0.97 1.01
N MET A 138 3.85 -2.10 0.73
CA MET A 138 2.47 -2.22 0.27
C MET A 138 1.71 -3.17 1.20
N ARG A 139 1.17 -2.64 2.29
CA ARG A 139 0.49 -3.43 3.34
C ARG A 139 -0.73 -4.18 2.82
N ALA A 140 -1.43 -3.61 1.83
CA ALA A 140 -2.58 -4.23 1.20
C ALA A 140 -2.30 -5.64 0.64
N VAL A 141 -1.06 -5.90 0.24
CA VAL A 141 -0.63 -7.17 -0.34
C VAL A 141 0.51 -7.83 0.42
N GLY A 142 0.94 -7.25 1.54
CA GLY A 142 2.08 -7.73 2.33
C GLY A 142 3.39 -7.69 1.56
N GLY A 143 3.54 -6.71 0.64
CA GLY A 143 4.70 -6.54 -0.23
C GLY A 143 5.67 -5.50 0.28
N MET A 144 6.97 -5.73 0.11
CA MET A 144 8.05 -4.79 0.41
C MET A 144 9.10 -4.85 -0.69
N PHE A 145 9.56 -3.70 -1.13
CA PHE A 145 10.70 -3.57 -2.04
C PHE A 145 11.86 -2.85 -1.37
N ARG A 146 13.07 -3.31 -1.63
CA ARG A 146 14.32 -2.61 -1.29
C ARG A 146 15.24 -2.65 -2.50
N GLY A 147 15.69 -1.49 -2.95
CA GLY A 147 16.58 -1.38 -4.11
C GLY A 147 17.49 -0.17 -4.04
N VAL A 148 18.44 -0.14 -4.96
CA VAL A 148 19.45 0.92 -5.08
C VAL A 148 19.42 1.48 -6.50
N LEU A 149 19.42 2.81 -6.61
CA LEU A 149 19.56 3.51 -7.87
C LEU A 149 21.03 3.46 -8.32
N GLY A 150 21.27 2.76 -9.41
CA GLY A 150 22.58 2.62 -10.03
C GLY A 150 22.98 3.85 -10.85
N ALA A 151 24.25 3.90 -11.24
CA ALA A 151 24.78 4.95 -12.11
C ALA A 151 24.15 4.94 -13.53
N ASN A 152 23.63 3.80 -13.96
CA ASN A 152 22.91 3.61 -15.23
C ASN A 152 21.46 4.14 -15.21
N GLY A 153 21.01 4.70 -14.07
CA GLY A 153 19.64 5.20 -13.92
C GLY A 153 18.58 4.09 -13.70
N GLU A 154 19.00 2.87 -13.41
CA GLU A 154 18.09 1.77 -13.04
C GLU A 154 18.08 1.59 -11.52
N ILE A 155 16.93 1.16 -10.98
CA ILE A 155 16.83 0.74 -9.58
C ILE A 155 16.78 -0.80 -9.57
N ALA A 156 17.79 -1.43 -9.01
CA ALA A 156 17.84 -2.88 -8.85
C ALA A 156 17.71 -3.25 -7.37
N GLY A 157 16.94 -4.31 -7.10
CA GLY A 157 16.68 -4.71 -5.73
C GLY A 157 15.88 -5.99 -5.61
N THR A 158 15.22 -6.13 -4.47
CA THR A 158 14.47 -7.32 -4.11
C THR A 158 13.06 -6.93 -3.67
N PHE A 159 12.07 -7.62 -4.21
CA PHE A 159 10.68 -7.56 -3.80
C PHE A 159 10.37 -8.77 -2.93
N ALA A 160 9.95 -8.53 -1.70
CA ALA A 160 9.56 -9.57 -0.76
C ALA A 160 8.04 -9.58 -0.57
N GLN A 161 7.42 -10.77 -0.58
CA GLN A 161 6.00 -10.96 -0.30
C GLN A 161 5.79 -12.32 0.37
N GLY A 162 5.34 -12.31 1.63
CA GLY A 162 5.30 -13.52 2.44
C GLY A 162 6.69 -14.16 2.55
N PRO A 163 6.84 -15.47 2.25
CA PRO A 163 8.14 -16.15 2.28
C PRO A 163 8.98 -15.91 1.01
N ALA A 164 8.40 -15.32 -0.04
CA ALA A 164 9.08 -15.09 -1.31
C ALA A 164 9.95 -13.84 -1.26
N SER A 165 11.15 -13.94 -1.87
CA SER A 165 12.08 -12.83 -2.05
C SER A 165 12.61 -12.90 -3.48
N LEU A 166 12.17 -11.96 -4.32
CA LEU A 166 12.28 -12.03 -5.77
C LEU A 166 13.11 -10.85 -6.29
N PRO A 167 14.05 -11.07 -7.23
CA PRO A 167 14.72 -9.98 -7.90
C PRO A 167 13.74 -9.06 -8.63
N MET A 168 13.93 -7.74 -8.50
CA MET A 168 13.13 -6.73 -9.16
C MET A 168 14.03 -5.61 -9.68
N ALA A 169 13.84 -5.26 -10.95
CA ALA A 169 14.55 -4.16 -11.58
C ALA A 169 13.57 -3.16 -12.19
N LEU A 170 13.88 -1.87 -12.04
CA LEU A 170 13.05 -0.76 -12.48
C LEU A 170 13.85 0.18 -13.39
N LYS A 171 13.29 0.57 -14.54
CA LYS A 171 13.81 1.58 -15.46
C LYS A 171 12.87 2.74 -15.54
N ARG A 172 13.38 3.96 -15.43
CA ARG A 172 12.57 5.16 -15.55
C ARG A 172 12.04 5.30 -16.98
N THR A 173 10.74 5.54 -17.12
CA THR A 173 10.07 5.79 -18.41
C THR A 173 9.62 7.23 -18.58
N SER A 174 9.32 7.92 -17.47
CA SER A 174 9.01 9.36 -17.47
C SER A 174 9.49 9.99 -16.16
N ALA A 175 10.03 11.20 -16.26
CA ALA A 175 10.24 12.04 -15.08
C ALA A 175 8.89 12.52 -14.54
N GLY A 176 8.79 12.77 -13.24
CA GLY A 176 7.63 13.45 -12.66
C GLY A 176 7.39 14.78 -13.34
N ALA A 177 6.16 15.22 -13.41
CA ALA A 177 5.84 16.58 -13.87
C ALA A 177 6.52 17.60 -12.95
N LYS A 178 7.20 18.57 -13.54
CA LYS A 178 7.76 19.73 -12.83
C LYS A 178 6.64 20.66 -12.39
#